data_b9afad2135cfe08101d3f797f9d574c0
#
_entry.id   b9afad2135cfe08101d3f797f9d574c0
#
_cell.length_a   1.000
_cell.length_b   1.000
_cell.length_c   1.000
_cell.angle_alpha   90.00
_cell.angle_beta   90.00
_cell.angle_gamma   90.00
#
_symmetry.space_group_name_H-M   'P 1'
#
loop_
_entity.id
_entity.type
_entity.pdbx_description
1 polymer ?
#
loop_
_entity_poly.entity_id
_entity_poly.type
_entity_poly.pdbx_seq_one_letter_code
_entity_poly.pdbx_strand_id
1 'polypeptide(L)'
;GANIASVWCKKTSIALGKRGHMAIFISQVRSEMRDPYSKEPPRQSVSTGGYALQHYANSVIQFQPRYKSDLILQNPSIKTIDEKKNPIIGHFAKVLICKSPNEKSNVSLTYPIRYNRSGGNSIWIEKEIVDLLYAWEFVEKKGAWIKPTEDFKELLEENNLDFPEQIQGDNNLFKTLDQDEDLCKFLINYFGEQIAE
;
A
#
# COMPACT_ATOMS: atom_id res chain seq x y z
N GLY A 1 -27.69 13.57 -5.05
CA GLY A 1 -26.62 12.65 -4.58
C GLY A 1 -26.82 12.20 -3.14
N ALA A 2 -26.68 13.05 -2.15
CA ALA A 2 -26.70 12.68 -0.72
C ALA A 2 -28.00 12.00 -0.25
N ASN A 3 -29.16 12.47 -0.71
CA ASN A 3 -30.43 11.86 -0.36
C ASN A 3 -30.58 10.42 -0.90
N ILE A 4 -30.14 10.16 -2.11
CA ILE A 4 -30.19 8.80 -2.70
C ILE A 4 -29.30 7.84 -1.91
N ALA A 5 -28.08 8.27 -1.59
CA ALA A 5 -27.14 7.48 -0.78
C ALA A 5 -27.75 7.17 0.61
N SER A 6 -28.34 8.17 1.27
CA SER A 6 -29.00 7.98 2.58
C SER A 6 -30.14 6.97 2.53
N VAL A 7 -31.02 7.09 1.55
CA VAL A 7 -32.18 6.15 1.39
C VAL A 7 -31.67 4.75 1.07
N TRP A 8 -30.69 4.62 0.20
CA TRP A 8 -30.10 3.32 -0.15
C TRP A 8 -29.45 2.66 1.07
N CYS A 9 -28.60 3.37 1.80
CA CYS A 9 -27.95 2.87 2.99
C CYS A 9 -28.95 2.41 4.05
N LYS A 10 -29.99 3.19 4.32
CA LYS A 10 -31.04 2.81 5.27
C LYS A 10 -31.75 1.50 4.91
N LYS A 11 -32.00 1.27 3.62
CA LYS A 11 -32.73 0.07 3.15
C LYS A 11 -31.85 -1.18 3.06
N THR A 12 -30.55 -1.02 2.80
CA THR A 12 -29.68 -2.13 2.39
C THR A 12 -28.66 -2.53 3.44
N SER A 13 -28.26 -1.65 4.36
CA SER A 13 -27.17 -1.93 5.30
C SER A 13 -27.41 -3.20 6.14
N ILE A 14 -28.61 -3.34 6.71
CA ILE A 14 -28.98 -4.52 7.52
C ILE A 14 -29.06 -5.78 6.65
N ALA A 15 -29.66 -5.67 5.44
CA ALA A 15 -29.84 -6.80 4.54
C ALA A 15 -28.49 -7.32 3.99
N LEU A 16 -27.55 -6.43 3.69
CA LEU A 16 -26.19 -6.79 3.25
C LEU A 16 -25.46 -7.57 4.34
N GLY A 17 -25.44 -7.06 5.57
CA GLY A 17 -24.77 -7.72 6.70
C GLY A 17 -25.35 -9.11 6.99
N LYS A 18 -26.69 -9.23 7.02
CA LYS A 18 -27.36 -10.53 7.26
C LYS A 18 -27.07 -11.59 6.19
N ARG A 19 -26.77 -11.16 4.96
CA ARG A 19 -26.48 -12.05 3.82
C ARG A 19 -24.99 -12.25 3.56
N GLY A 20 -24.11 -11.69 4.38
CA GLY A 20 -22.66 -11.75 4.19
C GLY A 20 -22.17 -11.00 2.95
N HIS A 21 -22.92 -9.99 2.48
CA HIS A 21 -22.52 -9.18 1.34
C HIS A 21 -21.78 -7.94 1.78
N MET A 22 -20.80 -7.53 0.99
CA MET A 22 -20.05 -6.28 1.14
C MET A 22 -20.42 -5.31 0.01
N ALA A 23 -20.60 -4.03 0.35
CA ALA A 23 -20.76 -2.95 -0.62
C ALA A 23 -19.60 -1.96 -0.49
N ILE A 24 -18.95 -1.66 -1.60
CA ILE A 24 -17.84 -0.70 -1.67
C ILE A 24 -18.33 0.53 -2.40
N PHE A 25 -18.25 1.70 -1.75
CA PHE A 25 -18.56 3.00 -2.32
C PHE A 25 -17.28 3.76 -2.63
N ILE A 26 -17.10 4.13 -3.90
CA ILE A 26 -16.02 5.01 -4.31
C ILE A 26 -16.59 6.42 -4.43
N SER A 27 -16.05 7.36 -3.67
CA SER A 27 -16.50 8.74 -3.65
C SER A 27 -15.32 9.70 -3.74
N GLN A 28 -15.46 10.71 -4.59
CA GLN A 28 -14.49 11.80 -4.64
C GLN A 28 -14.69 12.73 -3.46
N VAL A 29 -13.58 13.16 -2.89
CA VAL A 29 -13.52 14.19 -1.88
C VAL A 29 -13.44 15.55 -2.58
N ARG A 30 -14.30 16.47 -2.22
CA ARG A 30 -14.26 17.85 -2.71
C ARG A 30 -13.82 18.75 -1.58
N SER A 31 -12.89 19.67 -1.85
CA SER A 31 -12.63 20.78 -0.96
C SER A 31 -13.85 21.73 -0.98
N GLU A 32 -14.39 22.05 0.14
CA GLU A 32 -15.32 23.19 0.23
C GLU A 32 -14.57 24.47 -0.13
N MET A 33 -15.14 25.27 -1.05
CA MET A 33 -14.63 26.62 -1.29
C MET A 33 -14.78 27.42 0.01
N ARG A 34 -13.67 27.88 0.51
CA ARG A 34 -13.60 28.62 1.76
C ARG A 34 -13.92 30.08 1.49
N ASP A 35 -14.75 30.68 2.34
CA ASP A 35 -14.83 32.12 2.41
C ASP A 35 -13.45 32.64 2.85
N PRO A 36 -12.78 33.52 2.08
CA PRO A 36 -11.47 34.06 2.41
C PRO A 36 -11.41 34.73 3.77
N TYR A 37 -12.57 35.17 4.30
CA TYR A 37 -12.69 35.84 5.57
C TYR A 37 -13.08 34.93 6.75
N SER A 38 -13.32 33.66 6.52
CA SER A 38 -13.67 32.71 7.58
C SER A 38 -12.46 32.42 8.48
N LYS A 39 -12.63 32.64 9.78
CA LYS A 39 -11.65 32.31 10.83
C LYS A 39 -11.76 30.85 11.30
N GLU A 40 -12.72 30.09 10.79
CA GLU A 40 -12.89 28.68 11.15
C GLU A 40 -11.74 27.83 10.61
N PRO A 41 -11.30 26.75 11.32
CA PRO A 41 -10.33 25.81 10.80
C PRO A 41 -10.86 25.16 9.52
N PRO A 42 -9.99 24.73 8.58
CA PRO A 42 -10.41 24.07 7.35
C PRO A 42 -11.27 22.87 7.72
N ARG A 43 -12.53 22.84 7.26
CA ARG A 43 -13.36 21.64 7.40
C ARG A 43 -12.72 20.51 6.63
N GLN A 44 -12.70 19.34 7.25
CA GLN A 44 -12.30 18.13 6.54
C GLN A 44 -13.18 18.00 5.30
N SER A 45 -12.54 17.70 4.17
CA SER A 45 -13.21 17.51 2.90
C SER A 45 -14.33 16.47 3.02
N VAL A 46 -15.54 16.84 2.62
CA VAL A 46 -16.71 15.95 2.70
C VAL A 46 -16.84 15.15 1.41
N SER A 47 -17.10 13.85 1.55
CA SER A 47 -17.40 12.99 0.41
C SER A 47 -18.68 13.45 -0.30
N THR A 48 -18.74 13.29 -1.61
CA THR A 48 -19.91 13.66 -2.44
C THR A 48 -21.22 12.97 -2.03
N GLY A 49 -21.15 11.89 -1.26
CA GLY A 49 -22.30 11.18 -0.69
C GLY A 49 -22.82 11.78 0.64
N GLY A 50 -22.17 12.82 1.14
CA GLY A 50 -22.52 13.46 2.39
C GLY A 50 -22.25 12.59 3.64
N TYR A 51 -22.70 13.08 4.80
CA TYR A 51 -22.52 12.40 6.08
C TYR A 51 -23.17 11.01 6.18
N ALA A 52 -24.17 10.74 5.33
CA ALA A 52 -24.87 9.45 5.36
C ALA A 52 -23.93 8.28 5.06
N LEU A 53 -23.05 8.40 4.06
CA LEU A 53 -22.08 7.33 3.75
C LEU A 53 -21.13 7.08 4.91
N GLN A 54 -20.61 8.13 5.53
CA GLN A 54 -19.72 8.01 6.69
C GLN A 54 -20.43 7.36 7.89
N HIS A 55 -21.71 7.69 8.09
CA HIS A 55 -22.50 7.16 9.20
C HIS A 55 -22.75 5.66 9.04
N TYR A 56 -23.20 5.22 7.87
CA TYR A 56 -23.56 3.83 7.61
C TYR A 56 -22.36 2.91 7.26
N ALA A 57 -21.24 3.46 6.79
CA ALA A 57 -20.07 2.66 6.49
C ALA A 57 -19.45 2.07 7.76
N ASN A 58 -19.09 0.78 7.72
CA ASN A 58 -18.30 0.14 8.76
C ASN A 58 -16.84 0.60 8.72
N SER A 59 -16.30 0.72 7.52
CA SER A 59 -14.92 1.19 7.31
C SER A 59 -14.91 2.36 6.34
N VAL A 60 -14.07 3.35 6.61
CA VAL A 60 -13.84 4.52 5.75
C VAL A 60 -12.34 4.66 5.52
N ILE A 61 -11.93 4.51 4.27
CA ILE A 61 -10.54 4.63 3.85
C ILE A 61 -10.43 5.85 2.94
N GLN A 62 -9.53 6.76 3.26
CA GLN A 62 -9.27 7.96 2.49
C GLN A 62 -7.90 7.88 1.83
N PHE A 63 -7.86 7.92 0.49
CA PHE A 63 -6.63 8.05 -0.27
C PHE A 63 -6.14 9.51 -0.21
N GLN A 64 -4.88 9.67 0.17
CA GLN A 64 -4.25 10.97 0.30
C GLN A 64 -3.71 11.48 -1.04
N PRO A 65 -3.61 12.80 -1.25
CA PRO A 65 -2.96 13.36 -2.42
C PRO A 65 -1.51 12.89 -2.55
N ARG A 66 -1.08 12.63 -3.79
CA ARG A 66 0.30 12.27 -4.10
C ARG A 66 1.14 13.52 -4.29
N TYR A 67 2.29 13.56 -3.64
CA TYR A 67 3.28 14.62 -3.76
C TYR A 67 4.52 14.14 -4.54
N LYS A 68 5.38 15.08 -4.93
CA LYS A 68 6.65 14.74 -5.63
C LYS A 68 7.58 13.86 -4.78
N SER A 69 7.53 14.01 -3.46
CA SER A 69 8.27 13.18 -2.51
C SER A 69 7.83 11.71 -2.48
N ASP A 70 6.64 11.42 -2.98
CA ASP A 70 6.08 10.07 -2.97
C ASP A 70 6.43 9.28 -4.24
N LEU A 71 7.12 9.93 -5.20
CA LEU A 71 7.52 9.29 -6.45
C LEU A 71 8.71 8.36 -6.22
N ILE A 72 8.66 7.18 -6.85
CA ILE A 72 9.74 6.20 -6.86
C ILE A 72 10.46 6.30 -8.20
N LEU A 73 11.73 6.64 -8.14
CA LEU A 73 12.60 6.76 -9.31
C LEU A 73 13.37 5.46 -9.52
N GLN A 74 13.74 5.17 -10.77
CA GLN A 74 14.53 3.99 -11.11
C GLN A 74 15.89 3.97 -10.38
N ASN A 75 16.51 5.14 -10.23
CA ASN A 75 17.71 5.31 -9.41
C ASN A 75 17.39 6.30 -8.27
N PRO A 76 17.19 5.82 -7.04
CA PRO A 76 16.85 6.66 -5.91
C PRO A 76 17.97 7.60 -5.46
N SER A 77 19.22 7.31 -5.85
CA SER A 77 20.38 8.16 -5.53
C SER A 77 20.38 9.47 -6.34
N ILE A 78 19.68 9.49 -7.47
CA ILE A 78 19.55 10.65 -8.35
C ILE A 78 18.17 11.28 -8.13
N LYS A 79 18.14 12.46 -7.52
CA LYS A 79 16.87 13.16 -7.23
C LYS A 79 16.22 13.82 -8.45
N THR A 80 16.93 13.94 -9.55
CA THR A 80 16.43 14.57 -10.78
C THR A 80 15.61 13.56 -11.57
N ILE A 81 14.38 13.96 -11.90
CA ILE A 81 13.49 13.18 -12.77
C ILE A 81 13.93 13.42 -14.22
N ASP A 82 14.25 12.35 -14.93
CA ASP A 82 14.59 12.36 -16.35
C ASP A 82 13.95 11.12 -16.99
N GLU A 83 13.08 11.34 -17.98
CA GLU A 83 12.34 10.24 -18.61
C GLU A 83 13.22 9.17 -19.25
N LYS A 84 14.44 9.55 -19.68
CA LYS A 84 15.37 8.63 -20.35
C LYS A 84 16.40 8.03 -19.39
N LYS A 85 16.89 8.82 -18.41
CA LYS A 85 18.00 8.42 -17.54
C LYS A 85 17.56 7.98 -16.17
N ASN A 86 16.49 8.57 -15.65
CA ASN A 86 15.94 8.27 -14.33
C ASN A 86 14.42 8.43 -14.31
N PRO A 87 13.67 7.55 -15.00
CA PRO A 87 12.22 7.61 -15.08
C PRO A 87 11.56 7.32 -13.73
N ILE A 88 10.33 7.79 -13.61
CA ILE A 88 9.45 7.43 -12.50
C ILE A 88 8.90 6.03 -12.77
N ILE A 89 9.20 5.08 -11.89
CA ILE A 89 8.76 3.68 -12.01
C ILE A 89 7.58 3.33 -11.09
N GLY A 90 7.23 4.24 -10.18
CA GLY A 90 6.12 4.02 -9.25
C GLY A 90 5.90 5.21 -8.32
N HIS A 91 5.12 4.98 -7.31
CA HIS A 91 4.92 5.94 -6.21
C HIS A 91 4.48 5.23 -4.93
N PHE A 92 4.65 5.90 -3.80
CA PHE A 92 4.03 5.50 -2.55
C PHE A 92 2.59 6.03 -2.50
N ALA A 93 1.64 5.11 -2.37
CA ALA A 93 0.26 5.44 -2.09
C ALA A 93 0.08 5.57 -0.57
N LYS A 94 -0.56 6.65 -0.13
CA LYS A 94 -0.86 6.91 1.27
C LYS A 94 -2.36 6.83 1.49
N VAL A 95 -2.77 6.07 2.48
CA VAL A 95 -4.16 5.93 2.87
C VAL A 95 -4.32 6.23 4.36
N LEU A 96 -5.43 6.86 4.70
CA LEU A 96 -5.84 7.12 6.07
C LEU A 96 -7.08 6.27 6.37
N ILE A 97 -7.00 5.43 7.39
CA ILE A 97 -8.15 4.68 7.91
C ILE A 97 -8.93 5.62 8.84
N CYS A 98 -9.93 6.31 8.28
CA CYS A 98 -10.74 7.27 9.03
C CYS A 98 -11.72 6.59 9.99
N LYS A 99 -12.20 5.39 9.66
CA LYS A 99 -13.12 4.59 10.46
C LYS A 99 -12.85 3.12 10.25
N SER A 100 -12.76 2.38 11.33
CA SER A 100 -12.67 0.92 11.31
C SER A 100 -13.42 0.35 12.52
N PRO A 101 -14.10 -0.80 12.39
CA PRO A 101 -14.73 -1.48 13.52
C PRO A 101 -13.74 -2.26 14.38
N ASN A 102 -12.62 -2.71 13.80
CA ASN A 102 -11.68 -3.64 14.43
C ASN A 102 -10.34 -2.99 14.75
N GLU A 103 -10.02 -1.89 14.10
CA GLU A 103 -8.72 -1.23 14.19
C GLU A 103 -8.84 0.17 14.75
N LYS A 104 -7.72 0.69 15.26
CA LYS A 104 -7.63 2.07 15.70
C LYS A 104 -7.89 3.01 14.51
N SER A 105 -8.84 3.93 14.66
CA SER A 105 -9.12 4.95 13.65
C SER A 105 -7.98 5.99 13.57
N ASN A 106 -7.90 6.68 12.44
CA ASN A 106 -6.86 7.68 12.11
C ASN A 106 -5.44 7.12 12.02
N VAL A 107 -5.32 5.87 11.58
CA VAL A 107 -4.04 5.25 11.25
C VAL A 107 -3.73 5.51 9.78
N SER A 108 -2.51 5.97 9.50
CA SER A 108 -2.01 6.16 8.14
C SER A 108 -1.15 4.97 7.72
N LEU A 109 -1.44 4.44 6.54
CA LEU A 109 -0.67 3.40 5.90
C LEU A 109 -0.05 3.92 4.62
N THR A 110 1.15 3.44 4.29
CA THR A 110 1.84 3.79 3.05
C THR A 110 2.32 2.50 2.40
N TYR A 111 2.05 2.34 1.10
CA TYR A 111 2.49 1.17 0.34
C TYR A 111 2.96 1.56 -1.06
N PRO A 112 3.91 0.83 -1.65
CA PRO A 112 4.45 1.14 -2.97
C PRO A 112 3.54 0.63 -4.09
N ILE A 113 3.38 1.47 -5.12
CA ILE A 113 2.72 1.14 -6.39
C ILE A 113 3.76 1.17 -7.49
N ARG A 114 3.86 0.10 -8.27
CA ARG A 114 4.69 0.01 -9.47
C ARG A 114 3.87 0.27 -10.72
N TYR A 115 4.40 1.08 -11.63
CA TYR A 115 3.76 1.36 -12.91
C TYR A 115 4.00 0.27 -13.95
N ASN A 116 3.19 0.27 -15.00
CA ASN A 116 3.28 -0.63 -16.14
C ASN A 116 3.08 -2.12 -15.80
N ARG A 117 2.38 -2.44 -14.72
CA ARG A 117 1.90 -3.78 -14.42
C ARG A 117 0.42 -3.92 -14.78
N SER A 118 0.05 -5.05 -15.36
CA SER A 118 -1.34 -5.40 -15.71
C SER A 118 -1.95 -6.37 -14.68
N GLY A 119 -3.25 -6.62 -14.80
CA GLY A 119 -3.91 -7.67 -14.04
C GLY A 119 -4.12 -7.39 -12.55
N GLY A 120 -4.07 -6.14 -12.11
CA GLY A 120 -4.25 -5.80 -10.68
C GLY A 120 -2.98 -5.89 -9.84
N ASN A 121 -1.84 -6.26 -10.43
CA ASN A 121 -0.56 -6.47 -9.74
C ASN A 121 0.25 -5.15 -9.57
N SER A 122 -0.43 -4.01 -9.46
CA SER A 122 0.24 -2.71 -9.33
C SER A 122 0.82 -2.46 -7.93
N ILE A 123 0.37 -3.14 -6.90
CA ILE A 123 1.00 -3.11 -5.57
C ILE A 123 2.37 -3.77 -5.71
N TRP A 124 3.41 -3.05 -5.30
CA TRP A 124 4.79 -3.51 -5.47
C TRP A 124 5.24 -4.36 -4.27
N ILE A 125 4.75 -5.58 -4.26
CA ILE A 125 4.96 -6.54 -3.16
C ILE A 125 6.44 -6.87 -2.99
N GLU A 126 7.18 -7.03 -4.08
CA GLU A 126 8.61 -7.35 -4.03
C GLU A 126 9.41 -6.25 -3.34
N LYS A 127 8.97 -4.99 -3.43
CA LYS A 127 9.61 -3.91 -2.69
C LYS A 127 9.36 -4.03 -1.18
N GLU A 128 8.15 -4.38 -0.79
CA GLU A 128 7.84 -4.62 0.63
C GLU A 128 8.64 -5.80 1.18
N ILE A 129 8.75 -6.89 0.41
CA ILE A 129 9.57 -8.05 0.79
C ILE A 129 11.03 -7.63 0.98
N VAL A 130 11.60 -6.86 0.06
CA VAL A 130 12.99 -6.39 0.18
C VAL A 130 13.17 -5.52 1.43
N ASP A 131 12.25 -4.61 1.70
CA ASP A 131 12.29 -3.77 2.90
C ASP A 131 12.20 -4.65 4.19
N LEU A 132 11.40 -5.72 4.17
CA LEU A 132 11.29 -6.68 5.27
C LEU A 132 12.55 -7.57 5.41
N LEU A 133 13.12 -8.05 4.30
CA LEU A 133 14.38 -8.81 4.33
C LEU A 133 15.51 -8.03 5.00
N TYR A 134 15.59 -6.73 4.77
CA TYR A 134 16.55 -5.86 5.47
C TYR A 134 16.16 -5.61 6.93
N ALA A 135 14.90 -5.36 7.21
CA ALA A 135 14.42 -5.06 8.56
C ALA A 135 14.58 -6.25 9.52
N TRP A 136 14.45 -7.47 8.99
CA TRP A 136 14.60 -8.72 9.74
C TRP A 136 16.01 -9.29 9.67
N GLU A 137 16.94 -8.54 9.07
CA GLU A 137 18.35 -8.93 8.94
C GLU A 137 18.56 -10.27 8.21
N PHE A 138 17.62 -10.65 7.31
CA PHE A 138 17.75 -11.85 6.48
C PHE A 138 18.76 -11.67 5.35
N VAL A 139 19.03 -10.43 4.97
CA VAL A 139 20.06 -10.09 3.99
C VAL A 139 20.98 -9.00 4.52
N GLU A 140 22.26 -9.13 4.22
CA GLU A 140 23.30 -8.15 4.54
C GLU A 140 23.79 -7.44 3.27
N LYS A 141 23.94 -6.12 3.33
CA LYS A 141 24.50 -5.32 2.25
C LYS A 141 25.92 -4.89 2.57
N LYS A 142 26.87 -5.38 1.76
CA LYS A 142 28.30 -5.00 1.84
C LYS A 142 28.71 -4.32 0.53
N GLY A 143 28.74 -2.97 0.55
CA GLY A 143 28.95 -2.18 -0.67
C GLY A 143 27.82 -2.34 -1.67
N ALA A 144 28.10 -2.80 -2.86
CA ALA A 144 27.12 -3.08 -3.91
C ALA A 144 26.50 -4.48 -3.83
N TRP A 145 27.01 -5.34 -2.97
CA TRP A 145 26.62 -6.75 -2.88
C TRP A 145 25.69 -7.00 -1.71
N ILE A 146 24.66 -7.82 -1.96
CA ILE A 146 23.66 -8.29 -1.00
C ILE A 146 23.84 -9.79 -0.87
N LYS A 147 23.93 -10.27 0.36
CA LYS A 147 24.11 -11.70 0.67
C LYS A 147 23.05 -12.15 1.67
N PRO A 148 22.49 -13.36 1.51
CA PRO A 148 21.64 -13.95 2.52
C PRO A 148 22.46 -14.29 3.78
N THR A 149 21.84 -14.13 4.95
CA THR A 149 22.42 -14.61 6.21
C THR A 149 22.24 -16.11 6.36
N GLU A 150 22.94 -16.72 7.29
CA GLU A 150 22.82 -18.19 7.51
C GLU A 150 21.40 -18.55 7.95
N ASP A 151 20.79 -17.79 8.84
CA ASP A 151 19.41 -18.01 9.30
C ASP A 151 18.41 -17.97 8.14
N PHE A 152 18.63 -17.07 7.16
CA PHE A 152 17.77 -17.02 5.98
C PHE A 152 17.99 -18.20 5.05
N LYS A 153 19.22 -18.69 4.91
CA LYS A 153 19.52 -19.88 4.10
C LYS A 153 18.87 -21.12 4.71
N GLU A 154 18.99 -21.31 6.03
CA GLU A 154 18.36 -22.42 6.74
C GLU A 154 16.83 -22.40 6.54
N LEU A 155 16.20 -21.22 6.67
CA LEU A 155 14.76 -21.06 6.41
C LEU A 155 14.36 -21.46 4.98
N LEU A 156 15.17 -21.10 3.99
CA LEU A 156 14.89 -21.43 2.58
C LEU A 156 15.10 -22.92 2.30
N GLU A 157 16.16 -23.53 2.84
CA GLU A 157 16.43 -24.95 2.71
C GLU A 157 15.30 -25.81 3.31
N GLU A 158 14.80 -25.45 4.49
CA GLU A 158 13.66 -26.12 5.12
C GLU A 158 12.40 -26.11 4.26
N ASN A 159 12.25 -25.08 3.42
CA ASN A 159 11.09 -24.90 2.54
C ASN A 159 11.37 -25.27 1.07
N ASN A 160 12.54 -25.86 0.78
CA ASN A 160 12.98 -26.24 -0.57
C ASN A 160 12.94 -25.07 -1.57
N LEU A 161 13.37 -23.89 -1.12
CA LEU A 161 13.45 -22.67 -1.92
C LEU A 161 14.92 -22.30 -2.16
N ASP A 162 15.20 -21.77 -3.35
CA ASP A 162 16.52 -21.33 -3.75
C ASP A 162 16.64 -19.81 -3.68
N PHE A 163 17.82 -19.33 -3.28
CA PHE A 163 18.16 -17.91 -3.31
C PHE A 163 19.63 -17.74 -3.71
N PRO A 164 19.97 -16.76 -4.56
CA PRO A 164 21.35 -16.56 -4.98
C PRO A 164 22.28 -16.27 -3.80
N GLU A 165 23.49 -16.85 -3.80
CA GLU A 165 24.49 -16.61 -2.75
C GLU A 165 24.88 -15.14 -2.62
N GLN A 166 24.81 -14.39 -3.72
CA GLN A 166 25.03 -12.93 -3.73
C GLN A 166 24.31 -12.25 -4.89
N ILE A 167 23.79 -11.06 -4.65
CA ILE A 167 23.08 -10.26 -5.64
C ILE A 167 23.70 -8.86 -5.68
N GLN A 168 23.91 -8.31 -6.87
CA GLN A 168 24.46 -6.97 -7.02
C GLN A 168 23.34 -5.92 -7.09
N GLY A 169 23.15 -5.17 -6.01
CA GLY A 169 22.22 -4.04 -5.90
C GLY A 169 20.76 -4.42 -5.80
N ASP A 170 19.97 -3.53 -5.22
CA ASP A 170 18.55 -3.76 -4.92
C ASP A 170 17.71 -4.02 -6.18
N ASN A 171 18.06 -3.40 -7.32
CA ASN A 171 17.34 -3.62 -8.57
C ASN A 171 17.39 -5.08 -9.08
N ASN A 172 18.49 -5.77 -8.84
CA ASN A 172 18.58 -7.18 -9.21
C ASN A 172 17.87 -8.06 -8.17
N LEU A 173 17.86 -7.66 -6.90
CA LEU A 173 17.06 -8.33 -5.87
C LEU A 173 15.56 -8.25 -6.19
N PHE A 174 15.07 -7.08 -6.62
CA PHE A 174 13.68 -6.97 -7.11
C PHE A 174 13.40 -7.88 -8.30
N LYS A 175 14.35 -8.02 -9.24
CA LYS A 175 14.17 -8.91 -10.39
C LYS A 175 14.16 -10.38 -9.99
N THR A 176 15.00 -10.78 -9.04
CA THR A 176 15.00 -12.14 -8.51
C THR A 176 13.64 -12.50 -7.94
N LEU A 177 13.07 -11.64 -7.09
CA LEU A 177 11.74 -11.82 -6.53
C LEU A 177 10.62 -11.77 -7.60
N ASP A 178 10.74 -10.90 -8.61
CA ASP A 178 9.76 -10.76 -9.70
C ASP A 178 9.74 -12.00 -10.63
N GLN A 179 10.83 -12.76 -10.68
CA GLN A 179 10.99 -13.98 -11.49
C GLN A 179 10.61 -15.26 -10.74
N ASP A 180 10.65 -15.24 -9.42
CA ASP A 180 10.33 -16.37 -8.56
C ASP A 180 9.04 -16.11 -7.75
N GLU A 181 7.93 -16.52 -8.34
CA GLU A 181 6.61 -16.33 -7.74
C GLU A 181 6.42 -17.17 -6.46
N ASP A 182 7.04 -18.35 -6.39
CA ASP A 182 6.89 -19.24 -5.24
C ASP A 182 7.68 -18.71 -4.04
N LEU A 183 8.90 -18.25 -4.25
CA LEU A 183 9.69 -17.55 -3.24
C LEU A 183 8.96 -16.29 -2.75
N CYS A 184 8.40 -15.50 -3.67
CA CYS A 184 7.68 -14.27 -3.33
C CYS A 184 6.44 -14.56 -2.47
N LYS A 185 5.64 -15.57 -2.83
CA LYS A 185 4.47 -16.01 -2.06
C LYS A 185 4.84 -16.54 -0.69
N PHE A 186 5.90 -17.35 -0.62
CA PHE A 186 6.40 -17.86 0.64
C PHE A 186 6.79 -16.73 1.60
N LEU A 187 7.60 -15.78 1.14
CA LEU A 187 8.08 -14.68 1.97
C LEU A 187 6.94 -13.77 2.46
N ILE A 188 5.93 -13.48 1.61
CA ILE A 188 4.74 -12.71 2.02
C ILE A 188 4.00 -13.43 3.15
N ASN A 189 3.75 -14.74 3.00
CA ASN A 189 3.03 -15.50 4.00
C ASN A 189 3.83 -15.60 5.30
N TYR A 190 5.12 -15.90 5.20
CA TYR A 190 6.02 -15.98 6.34
C TYR A 190 6.03 -14.67 7.15
N PHE A 191 6.30 -13.55 6.50
CA PHE A 191 6.28 -12.25 7.19
C PHE A 191 4.89 -11.89 7.71
N GLY A 192 3.83 -12.23 6.98
CA GLY A 192 2.45 -11.99 7.42
C GLY A 192 2.10 -12.74 8.70
N GLU A 193 2.53 -13.98 8.85
CA GLU A 193 2.36 -14.80 10.05
C GLU A 193 3.14 -14.22 11.22
N GLN A 194 4.40 -13.89 11.01
CA GLN A 194 5.28 -13.35 12.06
C GLN A 194 4.84 -11.96 12.58
N ILE A 195 4.21 -11.14 11.74
CA ILE A 195 3.70 -9.82 12.15
C ILE A 195 2.34 -9.94 12.87
N ALA A 196 1.59 -11.02 12.62
CA ALA A 196 0.27 -11.23 13.21
C ALA A 196 0.34 -11.82 14.65
N GLU A 197 1.46 -12.38 15.05
CA GLU A 197 1.75 -12.83 16.44
C GLU A 197 2.13 -11.64 17.33
#